data_2d158a96d2a56e1a8d5def3f7b7e6c6d
#
_entry.id   2d158a96d2a56e1a8d5def3f7b7e6c6d
#
_cell.length_a   1.000
_cell.length_b   1.000
_cell.length_c   1.000
_cell.angle_alpha   90.00
_cell.angle_beta   90.00
_cell.angle_gamma   90.00
#
_symmetry.space_group_name_H-M   'P 1'
#
loop_
_entity.id
_entity.type
_entity.pdbx_description
1 polymer ?
#
loop_
_entity_poly.entity_id
_entity_poly.type
_entity_poly.pdbx_seq_one_letter_code
_entity_poly.pdbx_strand_id
1 'polypeptide(L)'
;FYHKGNSLKKIQSRYDAEAMRDELSQMRLICDPAFFSERKGWGSDARDPIFVLGLPRAGSTLIEQILSSHSQIDGTSELPNILALSQKLRRSSKYPVKGYPEVMNSISEAECREFGDDYIEETKIHRQGAAYFIDKMPNNFRHMALIKLILPKAKIIDARRDPMGCCFSGFKQLFAEGQEFSYSLEDIGKYYVDYINL
;
A
#
# COMPACT_ATOMS: atom_id res chain seq x y z
N PHE A 1 26.76 -5.98 14.65
CA PHE A 1 26.02 -5.02 15.45
C PHE A 1 24.52 -5.08 15.09
N TYR A 2 24.12 -4.72 13.88
CA TYR A 2 22.73 -4.74 13.42
C TYR A 2 22.06 -6.12 13.57
N HIS A 3 22.77 -7.19 13.20
CA HIS A 3 22.26 -8.56 13.33
C HIS A 3 21.80 -8.87 14.78
N LYS A 4 22.64 -8.54 15.77
CA LYS A 4 22.29 -8.79 17.19
C LYS A 4 21.05 -7.97 17.63
N GLY A 5 20.98 -6.68 17.25
CA GLY A 5 19.82 -5.84 17.57
C GLY A 5 18.55 -6.36 16.92
N ASN A 6 18.60 -6.67 15.63
CA ASN A 6 17.47 -7.20 14.88
C ASN A 6 17.01 -8.57 15.38
N SER A 7 17.94 -9.47 15.78
CA SER A 7 17.56 -10.76 16.38
C SER A 7 16.75 -10.58 17.67
N LEU A 8 17.11 -9.62 18.53
CA LEU A 8 16.35 -9.31 19.73
C LEU A 8 14.96 -8.73 19.40
N LYS A 9 14.89 -7.86 18.40
CA LYS A 9 13.61 -7.27 17.97
C LYS A 9 12.72 -8.31 17.29
N LYS A 10 13.29 -9.22 16.49
CA LYS A 10 12.56 -10.32 15.83
C LYS A 10 11.85 -11.22 16.83
N ILE A 11 12.44 -11.51 17.97
CA ILE A 11 11.82 -12.33 19.05
C ILE A 11 10.53 -11.66 19.55
N GLN A 12 10.47 -10.33 19.55
CA GLN A 12 9.30 -9.55 19.97
C GLN A 12 8.26 -9.39 18.86
N SER A 13 8.65 -9.63 17.60
CA SER A 13 7.77 -9.48 16.45
C SER A 13 6.96 -10.76 16.20
N ARG A 14 5.78 -10.59 15.56
CA ARG A 14 4.91 -11.70 15.15
C ARG A 14 4.84 -11.82 13.62
N TYR A 15 5.91 -11.43 12.93
CA TYR A 15 5.95 -11.49 11.47
C TYR A 15 5.97 -12.95 10.99
N ASP A 16 5.05 -13.27 10.11
CA ASP A 16 4.94 -14.55 9.42
C ASP A 16 5.13 -14.31 7.91
N ALA A 17 6.28 -14.74 7.38
CA ALA A 17 6.64 -14.52 5.99
C ALA A 17 5.78 -15.36 5.03
N GLU A 18 5.31 -16.54 5.47
CA GLU A 18 4.46 -17.41 4.64
C GLU A 18 3.04 -16.85 4.54
N ALA A 19 2.46 -16.44 5.67
CA ALA A 19 1.15 -15.77 5.67
C ALA A 19 1.16 -14.48 4.82
N MET A 20 2.25 -13.72 4.84
CA MET A 20 2.41 -12.53 3.99
C MET A 20 2.48 -12.89 2.51
N ARG A 21 3.27 -13.89 2.16
CA ARG A 21 3.37 -14.40 0.79
C ARG A 21 2.02 -14.88 0.27
N ASP A 22 1.28 -15.62 1.09
CA ASP A 22 -0.04 -16.14 0.74
C ASP A 22 -1.01 -15.00 0.46
N GLU A 23 -1.05 -13.96 1.31
CA GLU A 23 -1.90 -12.78 1.11
C GLU A 23 -1.57 -12.07 -0.21
N LEU A 24 -0.28 -11.82 -0.51
CA LEU A 24 0.14 -11.16 -1.74
C LEU A 24 -0.13 -12.04 -2.98
N SER A 25 0.05 -13.35 -2.86
CA SER A 25 -0.26 -14.30 -3.94
C SER A 25 -1.75 -14.37 -4.22
N GLN A 26 -2.59 -14.39 -3.20
CA GLN A 26 -4.06 -14.34 -3.34
C GLN A 26 -4.50 -13.01 -3.96
N MET A 27 -3.92 -11.88 -3.55
CA MET A 27 -4.18 -10.58 -4.17
C MET A 27 -3.94 -10.63 -5.68
N ARG A 28 -2.81 -11.19 -6.12
CA ARG A 28 -2.47 -11.32 -7.55
C ARG A 28 -3.41 -12.26 -8.30
N LEU A 29 -3.84 -13.36 -7.67
CA LEU A 29 -4.75 -14.32 -8.29
C LEU A 29 -6.16 -13.77 -8.46
N ILE A 30 -6.67 -13.03 -7.46
CA ILE A 30 -8.01 -12.47 -7.46
C ILE A 30 -8.08 -11.24 -8.36
N CYS A 31 -7.08 -10.35 -8.28
CA CYS A 31 -7.09 -9.07 -8.97
C CYS A 31 -6.37 -9.16 -10.32
N ASP A 32 -6.78 -10.07 -11.14
CA ASP A 32 -6.30 -10.26 -12.50
C ASP A 32 -6.89 -9.21 -13.48
N PRO A 33 -6.48 -9.20 -14.75
CA PRO A 33 -7.04 -8.28 -15.74
C PRO A 33 -8.56 -8.43 -15.94
N ALA A 34 -9.12 -9.63 -15.79
CA ALA A 34 -10.56 -9.87 -15.93
C ALA A 34 -11.33 -9.19 -14.78
N PHE A 35 -10.83 -9.32 -13.55
CA PHE A 35 -11.38 -8.65 -12.36
C PHE A 35 -11.59 -7.13 -12.58
N PHE A 36 -10.57 -6.44 -13.13
CA PHE A 36 -10.67 -5.00 -13.40
C PHE A 36 -11.50 -4.67 -14.63
N SER A 37 -11.49 -5.54 -15.64
CA SER A 37 -12.31 -5.36 -16.84
C SER A 37 -13.80 -5.41 -16.53
N GLU A 38 -14.22 -6.38 -15.72
CA GLU A 38 -15.61 -6.53 -15.27
C GLU A 38 -16.10 -5.38 -14.40
N ARG A 39 -15.17 -4.70 -13.70
CA ARG A 39 -15.43 -3.57 -12.78
C ARG A 39 -15.06 -2.22 -13.39
N LYS A 40 -14.96 -2.16 -14.71
CA LYS A 40 -14.63 -0.93 -15.42
C LYS A 40 -15.69 0.15 -15.17
N GLY A 41 -15.23 1.31 -14.69
CA GLY A 41 -16.10 2.45 -14.36
C GLY A 41 -16.59 2.46 -12.91
N TRP A 42 -16.27 1.44 -12.12
CA TRP A 42 -16.51 1.44 -10.69
C TRP A 42 -15.60 2.45 -9.97
N GLY A 43 -15.89 2.72 -8.71
CA GLY A 43 -15.07 3.64 -7.92
C GLY A 43 -15.36 5.12 -8.18
N SER A 44 -14.60 5.97 -7.52
CA SER A 44 -14.69 7.43 -7.65
C SER A 44 -14.10 7.94 -8.96
N ASP A 45 -14.66 9.02 -9.49
CA ASP A 45 -14.17 9.69 -10.70
C ASP A 45 -12.96 10.61 -10.45
N ALA A 46 -12.51 10.73 -9.21
CA ALA A 46 -11.38 11.57 -8.81
C ALA A 46 -10.09 11.23 -9.58
N ARG A 47 -9.36 12.26 -10.01
CA ARG A 47 -8.11 12.17 -10.81
C ARG A 47 -6.91 12.79 -10.11
N ASP A 48 -7.17 13.43 -9.01
CA ASP A 48 -6.23 14.22 -8.22
C ASP A 48 -5.27 13.38 -7.35
N PRO A 49 -5.59 12.14 -6.88
CA PRO A 49 -4.66 11.38 -6.08
C PRO A 49 -3.45 10.87 -6.88
N ILE A 50 -2.27 11.02 -6.27
CA ILE A 50 -1.00 10.42 -6.73
C ILE A 50 -0.47 9.56 -5.58
N PHE A 51 -0.53 8.24 -5.71
CA PHE A 51 0.04 7.32 -4.74
C PHE A 51 1.52 7.10 -5.01
N VAL A 52 2.37 7.37 -4.02
CA VAL A 52 3.79 7.02 -4.05
C VAL A 52 4.01 5.85 -3.09
N LEU A 53 4.21 4.68 -3.63
CA LEU A 53 4.31 3.42 -2.90
C LEU A 53 5.60 2.67 -3.24
N GLY A 54 5.79 1.48 -2.70
CA GLY A 54 6.97 0.65 -2.87
C GLY A 54 7.52 0.18 -1.54
N LEU A 55 8.74 -0.36 -1.53
CA LEU A 55 9.35 -0.75 -0.26
C LEU A 55 9.86 0.47 0.53
N PRO A 56 9.80 0.42 1.87
CA PRO A 56 10.53 1.37 2.70
C PRO A 56 12.01 1.42 2.31
N ARG A 57 12.59 2.61 2.31
CA ARG A 57 13.99 2.88 1.91
C ARG A 57 14.25 2.84 0.39
N ALA A 58 13.22 2.71 -0.43
CA ALA A 58 13.34 2.79 -1.89
C ALA A 58 13.48 4.21 -2.44
N GLY A 59 13.29 5.25 -1.61
CA GLY A 59 13.40 6.64 -2.04
C GLY A 59 12.06 7.35 -2.24
N SER A 60 10.96 6.78 -1.75
CA SER A 60 9.61 7.36 -1.87
C SER A 60 9.50 8.78 -1.32
N THR A 61 10.18 9.09 -0.21
CA THR A 61 10.23 10.45 0.35
C THR A 61 10.91 11.44 -0.60
N LEU A 62 11.98 11.05 -1.28
CA LEU A 62 12.64 11.92 -2.27
C LEU A 62 11.71 12.18 -3.46
N ILE A 63 11.01 11.17 -3.95
CA ILE A 63 10.04 11.31 -5.04
C ILE A 63 8.91 12.25 -4.62
N GLU A 64 8.37 12.07 -3.42
CA GLU A 64 7.36 12.96 -2.84
C GLU A 64 7.85 14.42 -2.82
N GLN A 65 9.04 14.67 -2.29
CA GLN A 65 9.62 16.02 -2.21
C GLN A 65 9.85 16.66 -3.58
N ILE A 66 10.32 15.88 -4.56
CA ILE A 66 10.47 16.35 -5.94
C ILE A 66 9.12 16.74 -6.53
N LEU A 67 8.12 15.91 -6.41
CA LEU A 67 6.79 16.17 -6.96
C LEU A 67 6.08 17.33 -6.26
N SER A 68 6.15 17.39 -4.92
CA SER A 68 5.53 18.45 -4.12
C SER A 68 6.24 19.80 -4.24
N SER A 69 7.41 19.87 -4.88
CA SER A 69 8.02 21.14 -5.27
C SER A 69 7.28 21.84 -6.41
N HIS A 70 6.37 21.13 -7.10
CA HIS A 70 5.56 21.69 -8.17
C HIS A 70 4.31 22.36 -7.60
N SER A 71 3.98 23.57 -8.03
CA SER A 71 2.87 24.40 -7.50
C SER A 71 1.46 23.79 -7.66
N GLN A 72 1.30 22.76 -8.46
CA GLN A 72 0.02 22.05 -8.64
C GLN A 72 -0.08 20.75 -7.87
N ILE A 73 0.87 20.44 -6.99
CA ILE A 73 0.92 19.17 -6.27
C ILE A 73 1.13 19.43 -4.79
N ASP A 74 0.15 19.07 -3.98
CA ASP A 74 0.28 19.06 -2.52
C ASP A 74 1.02 17.81 -2.06
N GLY A 75 2.11 17.95 -1.31
CA GLY A 75 2.67 16.90 -0.50
C GLY A 75 1.83 16.73 0.77
N THR A 76 1.41 15.52 1.07
CA THR A 76 0.75 15.25 2.34
C THR A 76 1.69 14.52 3.30
N SER A 77 1.31 13.37 3.78
CA SER A 77 2.12 12.52 4.64
C SER A 77 1.79 11.06 4.36
N GLU A 78 2.20 10.17 5.22
CA GLU A 78 1.75 8.78 5.20
C GLU A 78 0.30 8.73 5.70
N LEU A 79 -0.66 8.67 4.76
CA LEU A 79 -2.09 8.68 5.09
C LEU A 79 -2.55 7.25 5.45
N PRO A 80 -3.23 7.07 6.59
CA PRO A 80 -3.65 5.75 7.05
C PRO A 80 -4.92 5.21 6.37
N ASN A 81 -5.59 6.01 5.53
CA ASN A 81 -6.94 5.75 5.03
C ASN A 81 -7.06 4.43 4.26
N ILE A 82 -6.14 4.13 3.34
CA ILE A 82 -6.16 2.86 2.58
C ILE A 82 -5.94 1.66 3.51
N LEU A 83 -5.00 1.76 4.45
CA LEU A 83 -4.78 0.72 5.45
C LEU A 83 -6.01 0.52 6.34
N ALA A 84 -6.62 1.60 6.81
CA ALA A 84 -7.83 1.55 7.63
C ALA A 84 -9.00 0.88 6.87
N LEU A 85 -9.20 1.23 5.59
CA LEU A 85 -10.20 0.59 4.73
C LEU A 85 -9.93 -0.91 4.56
N SER A 86 -8.68 -1.31 4.28
CA SER A 86 -8.32 -2.72 4.14
C SER A 86 -8.59 -3.51 5.43
N GLN A 87 -8.32 -2.92 6.60
CA GLN A 87 -8.63 -3.53 7.90
C GLN A 87 -10.14 -3.60 8.16
N LYS A 88 -10.91 -2.57 7.79
CA LYS A 88 -12.39 -2.55 7.86
C LYS A 88 -12.96 -3.70 7.02
N LEU A 89 -12.48 -3.86 5.79
CA LEU A 89 -12.89 -4.94 4.89
C LEU A 89 -12.53 -6.32 5.46
N ARG A 90 -11.31 -6.50 5.96
CA ARG A 90 -10.83 -7.74 6.58
C ARG A 90 -11.69 -8.22 7.75
N ARG A 91 -12.22 -7.28 8.54
CA ARG A 91 -13.02 -7.56 9.75
C ARG A 91 -14.53 -7.56 9.49
N SER A 92 -14.95 -7.22 8.30
CA SER A 92 -16.36 -7.06 7.96
C SER A 92 -17.09 -8.41 8.01
N SER A 93 -18.25 -8.42 8.70
CA SER A 93 -19.21 -9.53 8.67
C SER A 93 -20.31 -9.34 7.61
N LYS A 94 -20.30 -8.20 6.92
CA LYS A 94 -21.28 -7.86 5.88
C LYS A 94 -21.21 -8.78 4.65
N TYR A 95 -20.00 -9.24 4.33
CA TYR A 95 -19.75 -10.00 3.11
C TYR A 95 -19.80 -11.52 3.39
N PRO A 96 -20.26 -12.31 2.39
CA PRO A 96 -20.33 -13.78 2.52
C PRO A 96 -18.93 -14.41 2.57
N VAL A 97 -17.95 -13.78 1.88
CA VAL A 97 -16.56 -14.18 1.89
C VAL A 97 -15.83 -13.35 2.96
N LYS A 98 -15.11 -14.04 3.83
CA LYS A 98 -14.35 -13.41 4.91
C LYS A 98 -12.87 -13.36 4.55
N GLY A 99 -12.22 -12.31 5.04
CA GLY A 99 -10.80 -12.12 4.82
C GLY A 99 -10.49 -11.17 3.68
N TYR A 100 -9.25 -10.74 3.64
CA TYR A 100 -8.69 -9.85 2.64
C TYR A 100 -7.48 -10.54 2.03
N PRO A 101 -7.39 -10.66 0.71
CA PRO A 101 -8.10 -9.87 -0.31
C PRO A 101 -9.43 -10.44 -0.84
N GLU A 102 -9.86 -11.62 -0.42
CA GLU A 102 -11.00 -12.36 -1.00
C GLU A 102 -12.31 -11.56 -0.98
N VAL A 103 -12.50 -10.74 0.05
CA VAL A 103 -13.68 -9.87 0.21
C VAL A 103 -13.86 -8.91 -0.98
N MET A 104 -12.80 -8.58 -1.71
CA MET A 104 -12.85 -7.66 -2.85
C MET A 104 -13.75 -8.17 -3.98
N ASN A 105 -13.93 -9.49 -4.10
CA ASN A 105 -14.89 -10.07 -5.05
C ASN A 105 -16.36 -9.78 -4.71
N SER A 106 -16.64 -9.43 -3.47
CA SER A 106 -17.99 -9.22 -2.96
C SER A 106 -18.38 -7.75 -2.80
N ILE A 107 -17.45 -6.82 -3.06
CA ILE A 107 -17.73 -5.39 -3.01
C ILE A 107 -18.55 -4.99 -4.23
N SER A 108 -19.64 -4.28 -4.04
CA SER A 108 -20.51 -3.78 -5.11
C SER A 108 -19.94 -2.50 -5.75
N GLU A 109 -20.45 -2.15 -6.94
CA GLU A 109 -20.11 -0.90 -7.63
C GLU A 109 -20.39 0.34 -6.74
N ALA A 110 -21.57 0.37 -6.09
CA ALA A 110 -21.95 1.46 -5.21
C ALA A 110 -20.97 1.61 -4.03
N GLU A 111 -20.55 0.52 -3.42
CA GLU A 111 -19.56 0.54 -2.34
C GLU A 111 -18.17 0.96 -2.83
N CYS A 112 -17.75 0.51 -4.01
CA CYS A 112 -16.48 0.97 -4.58
C CYS A 112 -16.47 2.50 -4.77
N ARG A 113 -17.59 3.07 -5.22
CA ARG A 113 -17.75 4.51 -5.38
C ARG A 113 -17.75 5.21 -4.02
N GLU A 114 -18.53 4.72 -3.07
CA GLU A 114 -18.58 5.25 -1.69
C GLU A 114 -17.20 5.26 -1.05
N PHE A 115 -16.46 4.16 -1.08
CA PHE A 115 -15.11 4.08 -0.51
C PHE A 115 -14.13 5.04 -1.19
N GLY A 116 -14.24 5.21 -2.50
CA GLY A 116 -13.40 6.17 -3.23
C GLY A 116 -13.74 7.61 -2.88
N ASP A 117 -15.02 7.95 -2.82
CA ASP A 117 -15.50 9.30 -2.48
C ASP A 117 -15.20 9.64 -1.00
N ASP A 118 -15.36 8.67 -0.08
CA ASP A 118 -14.99 8.82 1.33
C ASP A 118 -13.48 9.10 1.47
N TYR A 119 -12.64 8.35 0.75
CA TYR A 119 -11.19 8.58 0.74
C TYR A 119 -10.84 10.01 0.29
N ILE A 120 -11.50 10.49 -0.78
CA ILE A 120 -11.29 11.85 -1.30
C ILE A 120 -11.72 12.88 -0.26
N GLU A 121 -12.86 12.69 0.41
CA GLU A 121 -13.37 13.61 1.42
C GLU A 121 -12.49 13.65 2.67
N GLU A 122 -12.18 12.47 3.25
CA GLU A 122 -11.40 12.35 4.46
C GLU A 122 -9.97 12.92 4.32
N THR A 123 -9.39 12.81 3.13
CA THR A 123 -8.02 13.31 2.88
C THR A 123 -7.95 14.80 2.61
N LYS A 124 -9.08 15.51 2.46
CA LYS A 124 -9.11 16.97 2.22
C LYS A 124 -8.37 17.78 3.29
N ILE A 125 -8.45 17.35 4.54
CA ILE A 125 -7.81 18.05 5.67
C ILE A 125 -6.28 18.12 5.55
N HIS A 126 -5.67 17.28 4.72
CA HIS A 126 -4.22 17.21 4.51
C HIS A 126 -3.76 18.00 3.28
N ARG A 127 -4.67 18.62 2.53
CA ARG A 127 -4.40 19.31 1.26
C ARG A 127 -4.39 20.83 1.45
N GLN A 128 -3.66 21.50 0.58
CA GLN A 128 -3.55 22.98 0.57
C GLN A 128 -4.29 23.63 -0.62
N GLY A 129 -4.94 22.81 -1.46
CA GLY A 129 -5.76 23.28 -2.57
C GLY A 129 -5.11 23.18 -3.95
N ALA A 130 -3.99 22.49 -4.08
CA ALA A 130 -3.41 22.19 -5.40
C ALA A 130 -4.30 21.23 -6.22
N ALA A 131 -4.07 21.18 -7.54
CA ALA A 131 -4.84 20.33 -8.47
C ALA A 131 -4.65 18.83 -8.22
N TYR A 132 -3.53 18.43 -7.63
CA TYR A 132 -3.18 17.07 -7.27
C TYR A 132 -2.65 17.00 -5.85
N PHE A 133 -2.72 15.84 -5.23
CA PHE A 133 -2.09 15.58 -3.94
C PHE A 133 -1.40 14.21 -3.92
N ILE A 134 -0.38 14.08 -3.09
CA ILE A 134 0.38 12.85 -2.94
C ILE A 134 -0.03 12.15 -1.66
N ASP A 135 -0.42 10.87 -1.76
CA ASP A 135 -0.42 9.92 -0.64
C ASP A 135 0.87 9.09 -0.73
N LYS A 136 1.84 9.40 0.13
CA LYS A 136 3.10 8.68 0.17
C LYS A 136 3.10 7.71 1.34
N MET A 137 2.57 6.53 1.12
CA MET A 137 2.60 5.41 2.06
C MET A 137 3.25 4.20 1.37
N PRO A 138 4.53 3.87 1.67
CA PRO A 138 5.24 2.80 0.98
C PRO A 138 4.45 1.49 0.97
N ASN A 139 3.92 1.06 2.11
CA ASN A 139 3.18 -0.20 2.26
C ASN A 139 1.85 -0.26 1.50
N ASN A 140 1.37 0.83 0.92
CA ASN A 140 0.18 0.83 0.06
C ASN A 140 0.36 -0.03 -1.20
N PHE A 141 1.59 -0.46 -1.54
CA PHE A 141 1.78 -1.43 -2.63
C PHE A 141 0.98 -2.71 -2.39
N ARG A 142 0.81 -3.15 -1.13
CA ARG A 142 0.00 -4.32 -0.77
C ARG A 142 -1.49 -4.14 -1.06
N HIS A 143 -1.92 -2.92 -1.27
CA HIS A 143 -3.31 -2.52 -1.48
C HIS A 143 -3.53 -1.88 -2.85
N MET A 144 -2.58 -2.01 -3.79
CA MET A 144 -2.69 -1.41 -5.14
C MET A 144 -3.99 -1.79 -5.84
N ALA A 145 -4.41 -3.05 -5.72
CA ALA A 145 -5.64 -3.51 -6.34
C ALA A 145 -6.88 -2.83 -5.74
N LEU A 146 -6.92 -2.66 -4.41
CA LEU A 146 -7.99 -1.92 -3.75
C LEU A 146 -7.99 -0.45 -4.19
N ILE A 147 -6.82 0.19 -4.23
CA ILE A 147 -6.68 1.57 -4.72
C ILE A 147 -7.22 1.68 -6.15
N LYS A 148 -6.82 0.79 -7.05
CA LYS A 148 -7.28 0.79 -8.45
C LYS A 148 -8.77 0.49 -8.59
N LEU A 149 -9.34 -0.27 -7.67
CA LEU A 149 -10.77 -0.57 -7.65
C LEU A 149 -11.60 0.66 -7.24
N ILE A 150 -11.21 1.34 -6.15
CA ILE A 150 -11.99 2.47 -5.59
C ILE A 150 -11.63 3.83 -6.20
N LEU A 151 -10.42 3.96 -6.75
CA LEU A 151 -9.87 5.17 -7.38
C LEU A 151 -9.23 4.84 -8.74
N PRO A 152 -10.01 4.38 -9.73
CA PRO A 152 -9.46 3.85 -10.99
C PRO A 152 -8.65 4.86 -11.80
N LYS A 153 -8.87 6.16 -11.58
CA LYS A 153 -8.17 7.26 -12.27
C LYS A 153 -6.96 7.80 -11.50
N ALA A 154 -6.72 7.32 -10.27
CA ALA A 154 -5.55 7.70 -9.50
C ALA A 154 -4.25 7.29 -10.21
N LYS A 155 -3.22 8.11 -10.02
CA LYS A 155 -1.87 7.81 -10.51
C LYS A 155 -1.13 7.01 -9.44
N ILE A 156 -0.38 6.02 -9.88
CA ILE A 156 0.45 5.20 -8.97
C ILE A 156 1.90 5.29 -9.45
N ILE A 157 2.78 5.65 -8.53
CA ILE A 157 4.23 5.68 -8.72
C ILE A 157 4.83 4.65 -7.79
N ASP A 158 5.41 3.61 -8.38
CA ASP A 158 6.11 2.57 -7.64
C ASP A 158 7.60 2.97 -7.52
N ALA A 159 8.00 3.36 -6.32
CA ALA A 159 9.37 3.76 -6.01
C ALA A 159 10.26 2.54 -5.87
N ARG A 160 11.14 2.32 -6.83
CA ARG A 160 12.09 1.19 -6.85
C ARG A 160 13.54 1.64 -6.71
N ARG A 161 14.30 0.83 -6.01
CA ARG A 161 15.75 0.99 -5.84
C ARG A 161 16.44 -0.35 -6.08
N ASP A 162 17.75 -0.34 -6.26
CA ASP A 162 18.56 -1.55 -6.27
C ASP A 162 18.19 -2.46 -5.08
N PRO A 163 17.89 -3.76 -5.34
CA PRO A 163 17.38 -4.68 -4.33
C PRO A 163 18.26 -4.78 -3.10
N MET A 164 19.59 -4.95 -3.31
CA MET A 164 20.54 -5.12 -2.21
C MET A 164 20.64 -3.83 -1.39
N GLY A 165 20.71 -2.67 -2.07
CA GLY A 165 20.74 -1.37 -1.43
C GLY A 165 19.47 -1.06 -0.63
N CYS A 166 18.30 -1.44 -1.14
CA CYS A 166 17.01 -1.25 -0.48
C CYS A 166 16.89 -2.16 0.75
N CYS A 167 17.06 -3.48 0.56
CA CYS A 167 16.92 -4.47 1.62
C CYS A 167 17.94 -4.25 2.75
N PHE A 168 19.21 -4.00 2.41
CA PHE A 168 20.21 -3.74 3.43
C PHE A 168 19.97 -2.43 4.19
N SER A 169 19.48 -1.39 3.51
CA SER A 169 19.07 -0.14 4.16
C SER A 169 17.90 -0.37 5.13
N GLY A 170 16.91 -1.19 4.74
CA GLY A 170 15.81 -1.61 5.60
C GLY A 170 16.30 -2.39 6.82
N PHE A 171 17.16 -3.39 6.61
CA PHE A 171 17.73 -4.20 7.69
C PHE A 171 18.52 -3.38 8.73
N LYS A 172 19.18 -2.30 8.31
CA LYS A 172 19.91 -1.41 9.23
C LYS A 172 18.99 -0.45 10.00
N GLN A 173 17.76 -0.29 9.57
CA GLN A 173 16.82 0.64 10.19
C GLN A 173 16.01 -0.06 11.28
N LEU A 174 16.01 0.49 12.49
CA LEU A 174 15.06 0.09 13.52
C LEU A 174 13.76 0.87 13.29
N PHE A 175 12.77 0.18 12.73
CA PHE A 175 11.43 0.73 12.59
C PHE A 175 10.66 0.57 13.91
N ALA A 176 9.72 1.49 14.18
CA ALA A 176 8.90 1.41 15.37
C ALA A 176 7.92 0.24 15.26
N GLU A 177 7.10 0.22 14.20
CA GLU A 177 6.04 -0.76 13.93
C GLU A 177 5.83 -0.90 12.41
N GLY A 178 5.19 -2.02 12.01
CA GLY A 178 4.70 -2.23 10.64
C GLY A 178 5.75 -2.65 9.62
N GLN A 179 7.01 -2.87 10.04
CA GLN A 179 8.11 -3.29 9.14
C GLN A 179 8.87 -4.49 9.72
N GLU A 180 8.16 -5.42 10.35
CA GLU A 180 8.73 -6.55 11.10
C GLU A 180 9.55 -7.48 10.21
N PHE A 181 9.25 -7.56 8.92
CA PHE A 181 10.04 -8.29 7.92
C PHE A 181 11.48 -7.78 7.83
N SER A 182 11.77 -6.55 8.24
CA SER A 182 13.09 -5.93 8.12
C SER A 182 14.09 -6.44 9.16
N TYR A 183 13.66 -7.17 10.19
CA TYR A 183 14.52 -7.66 11.26
C TYR A 183 15.27 -8.97 10.92
N SER A 184 15.14 -9.47 9.69
CA SER A 184 15.85 -10.61 9.17
C SER A 184 16.24 -10.37 7.72
N LEU A 185 17.50 -10.71 7.34
CA LEU A 185 17.93 -10.61 5.94
C LEU A 185 17.17 -11.59 5.05
N GLU A 186 16.81 -12.75 5.58
CA GLU A 186 15.99 -13.73 4.87
C GLU A 186 14.57 -13.21 4.65
N ASP A 187 13.95 -12.71 5.72
CA ASP A 187 12.55 -12.24 5.64
C ASP A 187 12.42 -11.02 4.71
N ILE A 188 13.35 -10.05 4.79
CA ILE A 188 13.31 -8.89 3.91
C ILE A 188 13.57 -9.26 2.44
N GLY A 189 14.43 -10.28 2.20
CA GLY A 189 14.65 -10.81 0.87
C GLY A 189 13.41 -11.49 0.29
N LYS A 190 12.73 -12.33 1.08
CA LYS A 190 11.45 -12.96 0.71
C LYS A 190 10.39 -11.89 0.42
N TYR A 191 10.24 -10.93 1.31
CA TYR A 191 9.28 -9.83 1.16
C TYR A 191 9.53 -8.99 -0.11
N TYR A 192 10.82 -8.74 -0.44
CA TYR A 192 11.18 -8.06 -1.68
C TYR A 192 10.73 -8.85 -2.92
N VAL A 193 10.98 -10.16 -2.93
CA VAL A 193 10.58 -11.04 -4.04
C VAL A 193 9.05 -11.04 -4.19
N ASP A 194 8.33 -11.16 -3.08
CA ASP A 194 6.87 -11.18 -3.08
C ASP A 194 6.29 -9.83 -3.56
N TYR A 195 6.92 -8.70 -3.16
CA TYR A 195 6.58 -7.37 -3.67
C TYR A 195 6.79 -7.23 -5.18
N ILE A 196 7.89 -7.75 -5.72
CA ILE A 196 8.15 -7.68 -7.16
C ILE A 196 7.18 -8.57 -7.96
N ASN A 197 6.75 -9.68 -7.38
CA ASN A 197 5.81 -10.61 -8.00
C ASN A 197 4.37 -10.08 -8.02
N LEU A 198 3.99 -9.24 -7.06
CA LEU A 198 2.71 -8.54 -7.02
C LEU A 198 2.64 -7.46 -8.08
#